data_bc481857f8a3a6ce75812decfd9eb203
#
_entry.id   bc481857f8a3a6ce75812decfd9eb203
#
_cell.length_a   1.000
_cell.length_b   1.000
_cell.length_c   1.000
_cell.angle_alpha   90.00
_cell.angle_beta   90.00
_cell.angle_gamma   90.00
#
_symmetry.space_group_name_H-M   'P 1'
#
loop_
_entity.id
_entity.type
_entity.pdbx_description
1 polymer ?
#
loop_
_entity_poly.entity_id
_entity_poly.type
_entity_poly.pdbx_seq_one_letter_code
_entity_poly.pdbx_strand_id
1 'polypeptide(L)'
;MKRAVITAGIMILMLATNYSFAQTKKTTTTKKTTTVKKVTTSKKPSAADIEAGKGLLAKSDCLACHKVDTKVIGPAYNDVAKKYPATEANYDMLSKKIIAGGSGNWGTMAMSPHPTLSSADARKMVQYILSLN
;
A
#
# COMPACT_ATOMS: atom_id res chain seq x y z
N MET A 1 -65.31 1.01 38.58
CA MET A 1 -65.14 -0.21 39.35
C MET A 1 -63.65 -0.39 39.54
N LYS A 2 -63.16 0.04 40.74
CA LYS A 2 -62.65 -0.79 41.82
C LYS A 2 -61.69 -1.86 41.33
N ARG A 3 -60.41 -1.88 41.67
CA ARG A 3 -59.69 -2.11 42.95
C ARG A 3 -58.24 -1.91 42.68
N ALA A 4 -57.42 -1.12 43.28
CA ALA A 4 -56.85 -1.18 44.60
C ALA A 4 -55.98 -2.41 44.92
N VAL A 5 -54.80 -2.09 45.47
CA VAL A 5 -54.07 -2.82 46.52
C VAL A 5 -52.87 -3.63 45.95
N ILE A 6 -51.71 -3.64 46.45
CA ILE A 6 -50.98 -3.40 47.70
C ILE A 6 -49.48 -3.48 47.45
N THR A 7 -48.76 -2.56 48.04
CA THR A 7 -47.50 -2.59 48.74
C THR A 7 -46.83 -3.94 49.01
N ALA A 8 -45.62 -4.10 48.72
CA ALA A 8 -44.64 -4.75 49.59
C ALA A 8 -43.21 -4.31 49.22
N GLY A 9 -42.62 -3.58 50.12
CA GLY A 9 -41.22 -3.22 50.08
C GLY A 9 -40.34 -4.43 50.41
N ILE A 10 -39.29 -4.57 49.68
CA ILE A 10 -38.16 -5.40 50.08
C ILE A 10 -36.93 -4.55 49.98
N MET A 11 -36.52 -4.11 51.15
CA MET A 11 -35.24 -3.48 51.40
C MET A 11 -34.16 -4.56 51.32
N ILE A 12 -33.43 -4.64 50.25
CA ILE A 12 -32.29 -5.54 50.16
C ILE A 12 -31.04 -4.74 50.39
N LEU A 13 -30.46 -5.04 51.51
CA LEU A 13 -29.21 -4.58 52.07
C LEU A 13 -28.05 -4.81 51.07
N MET A 14 -27.41 -3.73 50.60
CA MET A 14 -26.21 -3.76 49.75
C MET A 14 -25.04 -4.22 50.63
N LEU A 15 -24.70 -5.50 50.52
CA LEU A 15 -23.41 -5.99 50.95
C LEU A 15 -22.38 -5.67 49.83
N ALA A 16 -21.56 -4.69 50.13
CA ALA A 16 -20.41 -4.36 49.34
C ALA A 16 -19.39 -5.50 49.40
N THR A 17 -19.33 -6.32 48.38
CA THR A 17 -18.21 -7.23 48.21
C THR A 17 -17.19 -6.60 47.27
N ASN A 18 -16.08 -6.17 47.86
CA ASN A 18 -14.89 -5.75 47.16
C ASN A 18 -14.30 -6.94 46.41
N TYR A 19 -14.53 -7.01 45.11
CA TYR A 19 -13.74 -7.88 44.23
C TYR A 19 -12.50 -7.16 43.82
N SER A 20 -11.46 -7.31 44.63
CA SER A 20 -10.09 -7.05 44.19
C SER A 20 -9.71 -8.07 43.14
N PHE A 21 -9.84 -7.73 41.86
CA PHE A 21 -9.29 -8.54 40.78
C PHE A 21 -7.91 -7.97 40.40
N ALA A 22 -6.94 -8.28 41.21
CA ALA A 22 -5.54 -8.12 40.83
C ALA A 22 -5.12 -9.35 40.03
N GLN A 23 -5.22 -9.29 38.71
CA GLN A 23 -4.45 -10.19 37.86
C GLN A 23 -3.67 -9.37 36.84
N THR A 24 -2.50 -9.01 37.26
CA THR A 24 -1.41 -8.58 36.41
C THR A 24 -0.92 -9.77 35.60
N LYS A 25 -1.54 -10.07 34.47
CA LYS A 25 -0.97 -10.96 33.49
C LYS A 25 -0.22 -10.09 32.50
N LYS A 26 1.06 -9.92 32.77
CA LYS A 26 2.03 -9.27 31.89
C LYS A 26 2.20 -10.11 30.62
N THR A 27 1.32 -9.88 29.65
CA THR A 27 1.50 -10.40 28.31
C THR A 27 2.57 -9.54 27.65
N THR A 28 3.78 -10.04 27.60
CA THR A 28 4.87 -9.46 26.81
C THR A 28 4.49 -9.63 25.34
N THR A 29 3.74 -8.67 24.80
CA THR A 29 3.58 -8.56 23.37
C THR A 29 4.89 -8.04 22.81
N THR A 30 5.71 -8.94 22.32
CA THR A 30 6.89 -8.60 21.52
C THR A 30 6.40 -7.87 20.27
N LYS A 31 6.31 -6.56 20.36
CA LYS A 31 6.06 -5.68 19.24
C LYS A 31 7.29 -5.78 18.34
N LYS A 32 7.22 -6.66 17.35
CA LYS A 32 8.21 -6.71 16.28
C LYS A 32 8.11 -5.38 15.54
N THR A 33 8.87 -4.42 16.00
CA THR A 33 9.08 -3.15 15.33
C THR A 33 9.80 -3.47 14.03
N THR A 34 9.03 -3.66 12.97
CA THR A 34 9.61 -3.61 11.62
C THR A 34 10.03 -2.16 11.41
N THR A 35 11.29 -1.90 11.70
CA THR A 35 11.93 -0.64 11.37
C THR A 35 11.90 -0.55 9.84
N VAL A 36 10.89 0.13 9.31
CA VAL A 36 10.91 0.58 7.92
C VAL A 36 12.04 1.59 7.84
N LYS A 37 13.21 1.08 7.50
CA LYS A 37 14.37 1.90 7.21
C LYS A 37 13.99 2.78 6.03
N LYS A 38 13.65 4.03 6.31
CA LYS A 38 13.47 5.08 5.31
C LYS A 38 14.83 5.25 4.62
N VAL A 39 15.03 4.48 3.54
CA VAL A 39 16.21 4.63 2.69
C VAL A 39 15.97 5.86 1.82
N THR A 40 16.26 7.01 2.37
CA THR A 40 16.47 8.26 1.63
C THR A 40 17.94 8.32 1.25
N THR A 41 18.32 7.52 0.28
CA THR A 41 19.58 7.74 -0.44
C THR A 41 19.19 7.95 -1.89
N SER A 42 19.35 9.18 -2.36
CA SER A 42 19.33 9.58 -3.77
C SER A 42 20.48 8.86 -4.49
N LYS A 43 20.35 7.57 -4.67
CA LYS A 43 21.32 6.76 -5.40
C LYS A 43 20.71 6.45 -6.76
N LYS A 44 21.41 6.87 -7.82
CA LYS A 44 21.11 6.42 -9.19
C LYS A 44 20.87 4.90 -9.18
N PRO A 45 19.81 4.38 -9.84
CA PRO A 45 19.55 2.95 -9.91
C PRO A 45 20.78 2.18 -10.36
N SER A 46 21.04 1.04 -9.73
CA SER A 46 22.11 0.16 -10.18
C SER A 46 21.71 -0.54 -11.48
N ALA A 47 22.67 -0.95 -12.27
CA ALA A 47 22.41 -1.76 -13.45
C ALA A 47 21.64 -3.05 -13.12
N ALA A 48 21.90 -3.63 -11.94
CA ALA A 48 21.19 -4.80 -11.44
C ALA A 48 19.71 -4.52 -11.16
N ASP A 49 19.37 -3.35 -10.60
CA ASP A 49 17.97 -2.97 -10.36
C ASP A 49 17.22 -2.72 -11.67
N ILE A 50 17.88 -2.10 -12.65
CA ILE A 50 17.33 -1.87 -13.99
C ILE A 50 17.04 -3.20 -14.69
N GLU A 51 17.98 -4.13 -14.68
CA GLU A 51 17.79 -5.45 -15.33
C GLU A 51 16.72 -6.28 -14.59
N ALA A 52 16.69 -6.23 -13.25
CA ALA A 52 15.63 -6.86 -12.46
C ALA A 52 14.26 -6.27 -12.82
N GLY A 53 14.14 -4.94 -12.95
CA GLY A 53 12.91 -4.26 -13.35
C GLY A 53 12.44 -4.68 -14.74
N LYS A 54 13.32 -4.79 -15.71
CA LYS A 54 13.04 -5.32 -17.04
C LYS A 54 12.51 -6.75 -17.00
N GLY A 55 13.16 -7.61 -16.21
CA GLY A 55 12.74 -9.00 -16.03
C GLY A 55 11.36 -9.12 -15.35
N LEU A 56 11.04 -8.25 -14.39
CA LEU A 56 9.72 -8.18 -13.75
C LEU A 56 8.63 -7.77 -14.74
N LEU A 57 8.87 -6.77 -15.57
CA LEU A 57 7.93 -6.34 -16.61
C LEU A 57 7.65 -7.45 -17.62
N ALA A 58 8.68 -8.19 -18.04
CA ALA A 58 8.55 -9.29 -19.00
C ALA A 58 7.72 -10.48 -18.46
N LYS A 59 7.68 -10.66 -17.12
CA LYS A 59 6.94 -11.74 -16.45
C LYS A 59 5.53 -11.33 -16.01
N SER A 60 5.17 -10.07 -16.20
CA SER A 60 3.87 -9.52 -15.80
C SER A 60 2.99 -9.25 -17.03
N ASP A 61 1.73 -8.90 -16.78
CA ASP A 61 0.75 -8.56 -17.83
C ASP A 61 0.91 -7.14 -18.40
N CYS A 62 1.87 -6.36 -17.90
CA CYS A 62 2.12 -4.97 -18.31
C CYS A 62 2.24 -4.80 -19.82
N LEU A 63 2.90 -5.77 -20.49
CA LEU A 63 3.16 -5.70 -21.93
C LEU A 63 1.92 -5.98 -22.79
N ALA A 64 0.78 -6.38 -22.19
CA ALA A 64 -0.50 -6.45 -22.89
C ALA A 64 -1.02 -5.04 -23.26
N CYS A 65 -0.78 -4.05 -22.40
CA CYS A 65 -1.27 -2.68 -22.57
C CYS A 65 -0.18 -1.66 -22.91
N HIS A 66 1.09 -1.96 -22.59
CA HIS A 66 2.24 -1.09 -22.85
C HIS A 66 3.25 -1.75 -23.77
N LYS A 67 3.96 -0.93 -24.55
CA LYS A 67 5.15 -1.33 -25.30
C LYS A 67 6.29 -0.37 -24.98
N VAL A 68 7.51 -0.73 -25.36
CA VAL A 68 8.68 0.11 -25.10
C VAL A 68 8.61 1.40 -25.91
N ASP A 69 8.32 1.30 -27.18
CA ASP A 69 8.43 2.37 -28.19
C ASP A 69 7.11 2.80 -28.82
N THR A 70 6.05 2.04 -28.63
CA THR A 70 4.76 2.24 -29.31
C THR A 70 3.63 2.34 -28.31
N LYS A 71 2.78 3.38 -28.44
CA LYS A 71 1.56 3.50 -27.67
C LYS A 71 0.54 2.47 -28.18
N VAL A 72 -0.05 1.70 -27.25
CA VAL A 72 -1.12 0.74 -27.54
C VAL A 72 -2.37 1.19 -26.76
N ILE A 73 -2.70 0.57 -25.64
CA ILE A 73 -3.76 0.99 -24.73
C ILE A 73 -3.21 2.05 -23.78
N GLY A 74 -2.09 1.73 -23.13
CA GLY A 74 -1.33 2.65 -22.29
C GLY A 74 -0.23 3.37 -23.07
N PRO A 75 0.47 4.34 -22.45
CA PRO A 75 1.60 5.03 -23.07
C PRO A 75 2.76 4.08 -23.34
N ALA A 76 3.57 4.42 -24.35
CA ALA A 76 4.87 3.77 -24.53
C ALA A 76 5.80 4.09 -23.35
N TYR A 77 6.67 3.16 -22.98
CA TYR A 77 7.61 3.39 -21.87
C TYR A 77 8.60 4.52 -22.19
N ASN A 78 9.02 4.67 -23.47
CA ASN A 78 9.83 5.80 -23.91
C ASN A 78 9.12 7.15 -23.70
N ASP A 79 7.80 7.20 -23.88
CA ASP A 79 7.03 8.43 -23.63
C ASP A 79 6.95 8.73 -22.13
N VAL A 80 6.82 7.69 -21.30
CA VAL A 80 6.87 7.85 -19.85
C VAL A 80 8.23 8.38 -19.41
N ALA A 81 9.32 7.80 -19.93
CA ALA A 81 10.69 8.23 -19.63
C ALA A 81 10.94 9.70 -20.05
N LYS A 82 10.45 10.11 -21.21
CA LYS A 82 10.55 11.51 -21.67
C LYS A 82 9.78 12.47 -20.78
N LYS A 83 8.61 12.04 -20.27
CA LYS A 83 7.74 12.90 -19.44
C LYS A 83 8.24 13.03 -18.01
N TYR A 84 8.84 11.99 -17.46
CA TYR A 84 9.23 11.92 -16.04
C TYR A 84 10.75 11.70 -15.91
N PRO A 85 11.50 12.72 -15.48
CA PRO A 85 12.93 12.54 -15.17
C PRO A 85 13.17 11.44 -14.13
N ALA A 86 14.32 10.76 -14.25
CA ALA A 86 14.74 9.68 -13.36
C ALA A 86 15.13 10.22 -11.96
N THR A 87 14.16 10.53 -11.12
CA THR A 87 14.31 11.07 -9.77
C THR A 87 13.64 10.17 -8.74
N GLU A 88 14.07 10.25 -7.48
CA GLU A 88 13.46 9.51 -6.36
C GLU A 88 11.96 9.78 -6.25
N ALA A 89 11.55 11.05 -6.39
CA ALA A 89 10.15 11.45 -6.33
C ALA A 89 9.31 10.77 -7.45
N ASN A 90 9.85 10.69 -8.66
CA ASN A 90 9.17 10.04 -9.78
C ASN A 90 9.17 8.52 -9.64
N TYR A 91 10.25 7.92 -9.11
CA TYR A 91 10.25 6.48 -8.80
C TYR A 91 9.14 6.14 -7.80
N ASP A 92 9.00 6.90 -6.72
CA ASP A 92 7.97 6.67 -5.71
C ASP A 92 6.56 6.93 -6.25
N MET A 93 6.36 8.03 -6.96
CA MET A 93 5.06 8.40 -7.54
C MET A 93 4.57 7.36 -8.54
N LEU A 94 5.42 6.97 -9.50
CA LEU A 94 5.04 6.02 -10.53
C LEU A 94 4.89 4.60 -10.00
N SER A 95 5.67 4.19 -9.00
CA SER A 95 5.50 2.90 -8.33
C SER A 95 4.14 2.81 -7.64
N LYS A 96 3.72 3.86 -6.94
CA LYS A 96 2.38 3.95 -6.36
C LYS A 96 1.31 3.92 -7.43
N LYS A 97 1.53 4.59 -8.57
CA LYS A 97 0.61 4.58 -9.71
C LYS A 97 0.43 3.18 -10.31
N ILE A 98 1.49 2.40 -10.44
CA ILE A 98 1.41 1.00 -10.90
C ILE A 98 0.52 0.19 -9.94
N ILE A 99 0.76 0.30 -8.63
CA ILE A 99 0.02 -0.48 -7.62
C ILE A 99 -1.45 -0.05 -7.56
N ALA A 100 -1.72 1.25 -7.58
CA ALA A 100 -3.07 1.79 -7.43
C ALA A 100 -3.88 1.84 -8.74
N GLY A 101 -3.22 1.83 -9.88
CA GLY A 101 -3.88 2.01 -11.19
C GLY A 101 -4.49 3.41 -11.39
N GLY A 102 -5.55 3.47 -12.19
CA GLY A 102 -6.34 4.70 -12.42
C GLY A 102 -5.95 5.47 -13.69
N SER A 103 -6.65 6.57 -13.96
CA SER A 103 -6.57 7.36 -15.20
C SER A 103 -6.08 8.80 -14.96
N GLY A 104 -6.11 9.63 -15.98
CA GLY A 104 -5.89 11.08 -15.92
C GLY A 104 -4.55 11.56 -16.49
N ASN A 105 -3.43 10.95 -16.13
CA ASN A 105 -2.10 11.42 -16.56
C ASN A 105 -1.83 11.24 -18.07
N TRP A 106 -2.50 10.26 -18.68
CA TRP A 106 -2.35 9.87 -20.10
C TRP A 106 -3.67 9.77 -20.84
N GLY A 107 -4.71 10.45 -20.34
CA GLY A 107 -6.06 10.42 -20.87
C GLY A 107 -7.06 9.73 -19.95
N THR A 108 -8.23 9.40 -20.49
CA THR A 108 -9.36 8.82 -19.75
C THR A 108 -9.25 7.31 -19.53
N MET A 109 -8.45 6.62 -20.36
CA MET A 109 -8.25 5.17 -20.20
C MET A 109 -7.58 4.86 -18.87
N ALA A 110 -8.23 4.01 -18.09
CA ALA A 110 -7.71 3.61 -16.78
C ALA A 110 -6.72 2.46 -16.90
N MET A 111 -5.59 2.57 -16.21
CA MET A 111 -4.67 1.48 -15.95
C MET A 111 -5.23 0.59 -14.82
N SER A 112 -5.20 -0.72 -14.98
CA SER A 112 -5.59 -1.67 -13.94
C SER A 112 -4.69 -1.57 -12.71
N PRO A 113 -5.21 -1.72 -11.49
CA PRO A 113 -4.40 -1.79 -10.28
C PRO A 113 -3.68 -3.14 -10.16
N HIS A 114 -2.50 -3.11 -9.54
CA HIS A 114 -1.68 -4.31 -9.26
C HIS A 114 -1.40 -4.42 -7.74
N PRO A 115 -2.42 -4.68 -6.91
CA PRO A 115 -2.31 -4.59 -5.44
C PRO A 115 -1.39 -5.66 -4.83
N THR A 116 -1.14 -6.75 -5.55
CA THR A 116 -0.24 -7.83 -5.11
C THR A 116 1.23 -7.56 -5.42
N LEU A 117 1.52 -6.56 -6.25
CA LEU A 117 2.88 -6.17 -6.59
C LEU A 117 3.55 -5.46 -5.41
N SER A 118 4.74 -5.92 -5.01
CA SER A 118 5.49 -5.25 -3.95
C SER A 118 5.95 -3.85 -4.38
N SER A 119 6.01 -2.91 -3.43
CA SER A 119 6.52 -1.56 -3.71
C SER A 119 7.98 -1.57 -4.19
N ALA A 120 8.76 -2.54 -3.74
CA ALA A 120 10.15 -2.71 -4.16
C ALA A 120 10.25 -3.15 -5.62
N ASP A 121 9.40 -4.08 -6.05
CA ASP A 121 9.37 -4.56 -7.43
C ASP A 121 8.79 -3.50 -8.37
N ALA A 122 7.69 -2.86 -7.98
CA ALA A 122 7.15 -1.73 -8.72
C ALA A 122 8.20 -0.63 -8.94
N ARG A 123 9.03 -0.35 -7.92
CA ARG A 123 10.11 0.62 -8.02
C ARG A 123 11.18 0.20 -9.03
N LYS A 124 11.62 -1.05 -9.02
CA LYS A 124 12.58 -1.57 -10.02
C LYS A 124 12.03 -1.48 -11.44
N MET A 125 10.74 -1.81 -11.62
CA MET A 125 10.07 -1.65 -12.92
C MET A 125 10.13 -0.19 -13.40
N VAL A 126 9.82 0.77 -12.52
CA VAL A 126 9.89 2.21 -12.85
C VAL A 126 11.32 2.65 -13.11
N GLN A 127 12.29 2.16 -12.36
CA GLN A 127 13.70 2.45 -12.62
C GLN A 127 14.14 2.01 -14.02
N TYR A 128 13.72 0.83 -14.45
CA TYR A 128 13.94 0.40 -15.83
C TYR A 128 13.23 1.32 -16.83
N ILE A 129 11.94 1.60 -16.63
CA ILE A 129 11.17 2.46 -17.55
C ILE A 129 11.84 3.83 -17.70
N LEU A 130 12.22 4.48 -16.61
CA LEU A 130 12.84 5.81 -16.64
C LEU A 130 14.30 5.79 -17.10
N SER A 131 14.94 4.62 -17.21
CA SER A 131 16.26 4.46 -17.79
C SER A 131 16.28 4.44 -19.32
N LEU A 132 15.11 4.42 -19.95
CA LEU A 132 14.96 4.39 -21.42
C LEU A 132 15.13 5.77 -22.09
N ASN A 133 15.37 6.82 -21.30
CA ASN A 133 15.62 8.18 -21.79
C ASN A 133 17.11 8.49 -21.82
#